data_c487b818df03056bef778083b086e5fe
#
_entry.id   c487b818df03056bef778083b086e5fe
#
_cell.length_a   1.000
_cell.length_b   1.000
_cell.length_c   1.000
_cell.angle_alpha   90.00
_cell.angle_beta   90.00
_cell.angle_gamma   90.00
#
_symmetry.space_group_name_H-M   'P 1'
#
loop_
_entity.id
_entity.type
_entity.pdbx_description
1 polymer ?
#
loop_
_entity_poly.entity_id
_entity_poly.type
_entity_poly.pdbx_seq_one_letter_code
_entity_poly.pdbx_strand_id
1 'polypeptide(L)'
;MRLFICMNFTMKLHYRLQESAQPENQTLPVLLIHGLFGTLDNLGVLARDLKQQHQVLQVDMRNHGQSGRSDDMSYAAMAQDLLDTMDEVGFEKALVIGHSMGGKAAMAMTALAPERIEKLVAIDIAPVDYDTRRHDEIFAAVNAVTDAKASDRQSAAECMRQYIDEEGVIQFLLKSFQQGEWRFNVPVLMAEYAKIIGWENIPAWNHPALFIRGGLSPYVQDKYRDAIASQFPQARAHVVAGTGHWVHAEKPDAVLRAVHRFIDEA
;
A
#
# COMPACT_ATOMS: atom_id res chain seq x y z
N MET A 1 -23.28 -27.71 26.90
CA MET A 1 -23.11 -26.42 26.20
C MET A 1 -21.62 -26.26 25.88
N ARG A 2 -21.20 -26.67 24.66
CA ARG A 2 -19.80 -26.53 24.23
C ARG A 2 -19.59 -25.06 23.80
N LEU A 3 -18.79 -24.30 24.56
CA LEU A 3 -18.25 -23.04 24.07
C LEU A 3 -17.38 -23.34 22.84
N PHE A 4 -17.86 -22.94 21.67
CA PHE A 4 -16.98 -22.77 20.52
C PHE A 4 -16.13 -21.53 20.80
N ILE A 5 -14.92 -21.72 21.27
CA ILE A 5 -13.89 -20.70 21.23
C ILE A 5 -13.60 -20.53 19.73
N CYS A 6 -14.15 -19.49 19.09
CA CYS A 6 -13.64 -19.01 17.81
C CYS A 6 -12.19 -18.62 18.08
N MET A 7 -11.25 -19.48 17.73
CA MET A 7 -9.87 -19.07 17.55
C MET A 7 -9.85 -18.13 16.34
N ASN A 8 -9.92 -16.85 16.57
CA ASN A 8 -9.57 -15.87 15.56
C ASN A 8 -8.10 -16.13 15.20
N PHE A 9 -7.86 -16.83 14.11
CA PHE A 9 -6.54 -16.89 13.50
C PHE A 9 -6.25 -15.49 12.97
N THR A 10 -5.57 -14.68 13.77
CA THR A 10 -5.04 -13.40 13.31
C THR A 10 -4.03 -13.68 12.19
N MET A 11 -4.23 -12.99 11.07
CA MET A 11 -3.28 -13.04 9.96
C MET A 11 -1.95 -12.44 10.42
N LYS A 12 -0.87 -13.20 10.29
CA LYS A 12 0.45 -12.68 10.61
C LYS A 12 1.09 -12.05 9.38
N LEU A 13 1.34 -10.75 9.46
CA LEU A 13 2.10 -10.03 8.45
C LEU A 13 3.61 -10.17 8.71
N HIS A 14 4.37 -10.33 7.64
CA HIS A 14 5.81 -10.14 7.67
C HIS A 14 6.12 -8.64 7.69
N TYR A 15 7.02 -8.22 8.56
CA TYR A 15 7.36 -6.81 8.68
C TYR A 15 8.85 -6.59 8.95
N ARG A 16 9.27 -5.37 8.74
CA ARG A 16 10.58 -4.84 9.12
C ARG A 16 10.39 -3.59 9.97
N LEU A 17 10.81 -3.67 11.22
CA LEU A 17 10.87 -2.52 12.12
C LEU A 17 12.27 -1.93 12.07
N GLN A 18 12.38 -0.63 11.81
CA GLN A 18 13.62 0.13 11.83
C GLN A 18 13.55 1.19 12.92
N GLU A 19 14.54 1.18 13.80
CA GLU A 19 14.65 2.19 14.85
C GLU A 19 15.01 3.56 14.26
N SER A 20 14.54 4.62 14.93
CA SER A 20 14.93 5.99 14.62
C SER A 20 16.45 6.18 14.85
N ALA A 21 17.08 6.94 13.97
CA ALA A 21 18.46 7.39 14.19
C ALA A 21 18.56 8.41 15.35
N GLN A 22 17.42 8.98 15.78
CA GLN A 22 17.30 9.96 16.87
C GLN A 22 16.19 9.50 17.86
N PRO A 23 16.40 8.41 18.59
CA PRO A 23 15.37 7.82 19.46
C PRO A 23 14.97 8.72 20.62
N GLU A 24 15.79 9.70 20.98
CA GLU A 24 15.52 10.69 22.02
C GLU A 24 14.39 11.67 21.65
N ASN A 25 14.08 11.85 20.38
CA ASN A 25 13.11 12.84 19.93
C ASN A 25 11.64 12.39 20.12
N GLN A 26 11.39 11.14 20.50
CA GLN A 26 10.06 10.57 20.76
C GLN A 26 9.00 10.95 19.69
N THR A 27 9.39 10.93 18.43
CA THR A 27 8.49 11.21 17.32
C THR A 27 7.50 10.07 17.10
N LEU A 28 6.34 10.38 16.52
CA LEU A 28 5.39 9.35 16.13
C LEU A 28 6.02 8.32 15.18
N PRO A 29 5.79 7.03 15.39
CA PRO A 29 6.23 6.02 14.45
C PRO A 29 5.49 6.12 13.11
N VAL A 30 6.12 5.64 12.06
CA VAL A 30 5.60 5.63 10.69
C VAL A 30 5.34 4.20 10.25
N LEU A 31 4.12 3.93 9.77
CA LEU A 31 3.75 2.69 9.10
C LEU A 31 3.74 2.92 7.58
N LEU A 32 4.48 2.12 6.83
CA LEU A 32 4.56 2.15 5.37
C LEU A 32 3.90 0.92 4.76
N ILE A 33 2.94 1.15 3.84
CA ILE A 33 2.10 0.10 3.25
C ILE A 33 2.20 0.14 1.72
N HIS A 34 2.72 -0.95 1.12
CA HIS A 34 2.89 -1.06 -0.33
C HIS A 34 1.57 -1.30 -1.08
N GLY A 35 1.60 -1.11 -2.40
CA GLY A 35 0.48 -1.38 -3.30
C GLY A 35 0.42 -2.82 -3.80
N LEU A 36 -0.59 -3.10 -4.64
CA LEU A 36 -0.80 -4.41 -5.27
C LEU A 36 0.47 -4.90 -5.99
N PHE A 37 0.77 -6.18 -5.89
CA PHE A 37 1.97 -6.87 -6.40
C PHE A 37 3.31 -6.46 -5.76
N GLY A 38 3.26 -5.57 -4.77
CA GLY A 38 4.45 -5.08 -4.09
C GLY A 38 4.92 -5.97 -2.93
N THR A 39 5.95 -5.45 -2.28
CA THR A 39 6.50 -5.94 -1.02
C THR A 39 6.91 -4.75 -0.16
N LEU A 40 7.27 -5.00 1.08
CA LEU A 40 7.76 -3.98 2.01
C LEU A 40 8.97 -3.18 1.47
N ASP A 41 9.74 -3.74 0.55
CA ASP A 41 10.90 -3.07 -0.05
C ASP A 41 10.53 -1.98 -1.07
N ASN A 42 9.29 -1.96 -1.57
CA ASN A 42 8.86 -0.97 -2.58
C ASN A 42 8.87 0.47 -2.04
N LEU A 43 8.66 0.65 -0.74
CA LEU A 43 8.74 1.96 -0.08
C LEU A 43 10.08 2.16 0.65
N GLY A 44 11.11 1.40 0.28
CA GLY A 44 12.41 1.41 0.94
C GLY A 44 13.14 2.75 0.88
N VAL A 45 12.94 3.57 -0.16
CA VAL A 45 13.52 4.92 -0.24
C VAL A 45 12.89 5.82 0.82
N LEU A 46 11.57 5.78 0.98
CA LEU A 46 10.86 6.53 2.01
C LEU A 46 11.28 6.06 3.41
N ALA A 47 11.39 4.74 3.60
CA ALA A 47 11.80 4.18 4.88
C ALA A 47 13.21 4.63 5.30
N ARG A 48 14.17 4.65 4.38
CA ARG A 48 15.56 5.08 4.67
C ARG A 48 15.65 6.55 5.08
N ASP A 49 14.82 7.40 4.49
CA ASP A 49 14.76 8.82 4.83
C ASP A 49 14.05 9.01 6.17
N LEU A 50 12.82 8.51 6.30
CA LEU A 50 11.98 8.72 7.49
C LEU A 50 12.59 8.14 8.77
N LYS A 51 13.37 7.07 8.69
CA LYS A 51 14.06 6.50 9.87
C LYS A 51 15.12 7.42 10.47
N GLN A 52 15.49 8.49 9.78
CA GLN A 52 16.38 9.48 10.37
C GLN A 52 15.75 10.17 11.60
N GLN A 53 14.43 10.24 11.65
CA GLN A 53 13.68 10.91 12.72
C GLN A 53 12.61 10.05 13.38
N HIS A 54 12.12 8.99 12.71
CA HIS A 54 11.00 8.16 13.15
C HIS A 54 11.38 6.69 13.25
N GLN A 55 10.75 5.96 14.17
CA GLN A 55 10.66 4.49 13.99
C GLN A 55 9.83 4.22 12.74
N VAL A 56 10.26 3.27 11.90
CA VAL A 56 9.58 2.95 10.65
C VAL A 56 9.25 1.47 10.61
N LEU A 57 7.96 1.18 10.47
CA LEU A 57 7.41 -0.15 10.26
C LEU A 57 7.03 -0.31 8.80
N GLN A 58 7.67 -1.24 8.10
CA GLN A 58 7.31 -1.67 6.74
C GLN A 58 6.69 -3.05 6.82
N VAL A 59 5.61 -3.28 6.08
CA VAL A 59 4.89 -4.56 6.08
C VAL A 59 4.77 -5.14 4.68
N ASP A 60 4.79 -6.46 4.57
CA ASP A 60 4.20 -7.17 3.45
C ASP A 60 2.70 -7.34 3.72
N MET A 61 1.84 -6.90 2.82
CA MET A 61 0.39 -7.09 2.96
C MET A 61 0.02 -8.57 2.85
N ARG A 62 -1.17 -8.97 3.36
CA ARG A 62 -1.67 -10.33 3.14
C ARG A 62 -1.58 -10.72 1.67
N ASN A 63 -1.30 -11.98 1.38
CA ASN A 63 -1.11 -12.51 0.03
C ASN A 63 0.10 -11.94 -0.75
N HIS A 64 0.98 -11.19 -0.10
CA HIS A 64 2.21 -10.62 -0.69
C HIS A 64 3.45 -10.97 0.14
N GLY A 65 4.60 -10.98 -0.52
CA GLY A 65 5.89 -11.18 0.11
C GLY A 65 5.94 -12.45 0.97
N GLN A 66 6.34 -12.28 2.22
CA GLN A 66 6.45 -13.35 3.21
C GLN A 66 5.26 -13.41 4.18
N SER A 67 4.24 -12.57 3.98
CA SER A 67 3.04 -12.57 4.81
C SER A 67 2.14 -13.79 4.53
N GLY A 68 1.25 -14.04 5.47
CA GLY A 68 0.27 -15.13 5.37
C GLY A 68 -0.65 -15.01 4.14
N ARG A 69 -1.21 -16.15 3.77
CA ARG A 69 -2.15 -16.28 2.65
C ARG A 69 -3.58 -16.38 3.17
N SER A 70 -4.52 -15.81 2.43
CA SER A 70 -5.95 -15.79 2.74
C SER A 70 -6.76 -15.64 1.47
N ASP A 71 -7.98 -16.15 1.46
CA ASP A 71 -8.92 -15.97 0.34
C ASP A 71 -9.68 -14.63 0.41
N ASP A 72 -9.44 -13.82 1.47
CA ASP A 72 -10.10 -12.54 1.66
C ASP A 72 -9.12 -11.37 1.44
N MET A 73 -9.44 -10.48 0.49
CA MET A 73 -8.74 -9.24 0.19
C MET A 73 -9.60 -8.01 0.49
N SER A 74 -10.55 -8.10 1.43
CA SER A 74 -11.32 -6.93 1.87
C SER A 74 -10.43 -5.91 2.59
N TYR A 75 -10.75 -4.63 2.44
CA TYR A 75 -10.02 -3.56 3.14
C TYR A 75 -10.21 -3.60 4.65
N ALA A 76 -11.36 -4.09 5.13
CA ALA A 76 -11.56 -4.33 6.57
C ALA A 76 -10.59 -5.37 7.12
N ALA A 77 -10.38 -6.47 6.42
CA ALA A 77 -9.42 -7.50 6.81
C ALA A 77 -7.98 -6.99 6.72
N MET A 78 -7.60 -6.26 5.66
CA MET A 78 -6.28 -5.65 5.53
C MET A 78 -6.00 -4.63 6.64
N ALA A 79 -6.99 -3.79 6.98
CA ALA A 79 -6.87 -2.83 8.07
C ALA A 79 -6.69 -3.51 9.44
N GLN A 80 -7.42 -4.61 9.70
CA GLN A 80 -7.24 -5.36 10.94
C GLN A 80 -5.84 -5.96 11.05
N ASP A 81 -5.31 -6.55 9.98
CA ASP A 81 -3.93 -7.06 9.96
C ASP A 81 -2.90 -6.00 10.32
N LEU A 82 -3.08 -4.79 9.79
CA LEU A 82 -2.18 -3.66 10.05
C LEU A 82 -2.26 -3.21 11.51
N LEU A 83 -3.46 -3.12 12.08
CA LEU A 83 -3.66 -2.78 13.50
C LEU A 83 -3.08 -3.86 14.42
N ASP A 84 -3.30 -5.14 14.12
CA ASP A 84 -2.72 -6.24 14.87
C ASP A 84 -1.17 -6.22 14.82
N THR A 85 -0.61 -5.84 13.66
CA THR A 85 0.85 -5.69 13.50
C THR A 85 1.37 -4.48 14.29
N MET A 86 0.64 -3.36 14.32
CA MET A 86 0.97 -2.23 15.18
C MET A 86 0.97 -2.63 16.66
N ASP A 87 -0.02 -3.43 17.09
CA ASP A 87 -0.09 -3.94 18.46
C ASP A 87 1.10 -4.86 18.79
N GLU A 88 1.50 -5.75 17.85
CA GLU A 88 2.65 -6.65 18.01
C GLU A 88 3.96 -5.88 18.25
N VAL A 89 4.15 -4.74 17.59
CA VAL A 89 5.34 -3.90 17.74
C VAL A 89 5.21 -2.80 18.78
N GLY A 90 4.06 -2.68 19.45
CA GLY A 90 3.82 -1.72 20.52
C GLY A 90 3.54 -0.28 20.03
N PHE A 91 3.06 -0.11 18.81
CA PHE A 91 2.65 1.19 18.29
C PHE A 91 1.23 1.53 18.72
N GLU A 92 1.06 2.39 19.70
CA GLU A 92 -0.27 2.87 20.12
C GLU A 92 -0.91 3.76 19.06
N LYS A 93 -0.12 4.65 18.45
CA LYS A 93 -0.51 5.53 17.34
C LYS A 93 0.58 5.57 16.28
N ALA A 94 0.22 5.90 15.04
CA ALA A 94 1.17 6.05 13.96
C ALA A 94 0.74 7.13 12.95
N LEU A 95 1.74 7.66 12.24
CA LEU A 95 1.58 8.24 10.92
C LEU A 95 1.54 7.09 9.92
N VAL A 96 0.51 7.02 9.09
CA VAL A 96 0.34 5.93 8.13
C VAL A 96 0.49 6.45 6.70
N ILE A 97 1.38 5.83 5.93
CA ILE A 97 1.64 6.17 4.54
C ILE A 97 1.41 4.92 3.69
N GLY A 98 0.46 4.98 2.76
CA GLY A 98 0.16 3.87 1.87
C GLY A 98 0.14 4.27 0.40
N HIS A 99 0.65 3.38 -0.46
CA HIS A 99 0.59 3.54 -1.91
C HIS A 99 -0.51 2.67 -2.50
N SER A 100 -1.36 3.23 -3.36
CA SER A 100 -2.37 2.49 -4.13
C SER A 100 -3.28 1.64 -3.21
N MET A 101 -3.35 0.32 -3.37
CA MET A 101 -4.05 -0.60 -2.46
C MET A 101 -3.66 -0.35 -0.99
N GLY A 102 -2.38 -0.12 -0.71
CA GLY A 102 -1.92 0.20 0.65
C GLY A 102 -2.47 1.53 1.17
N GLY A 103 -2.74 2.50 0.30
CA GLY A 103 -3.42 3.76 0.64
C GLY A 103 -4.88 3.53 1.03
N LYS A 104 -5.61 2.69 0.29
CA LYS A 104 -6.98 2.29 0.68
C LYS A 104 -7.01 1.50 1.99
N ALA A 105 -6.04 0.60 2.20
CA ALA A 105 -5.92 -0.11 3.47
C ALA A 105 -5.67 0.87 4.64
N ALA A 106 -4.81 1.87 4.44
CA ALA A 106 -4.59 2.94 5.42
C ALA A 106 -5.86 3.76 5.71
N MET A 107 -6.64 4.09 4.67
CA MET A 107 -7.94 4.76 4.84
C MET A 107 -8.92 3.88 5.62
N ALA A 108 -8.98 2.57 5.36
CA ALA A 108 -9.83 1.64 6.08
C ALA A 108 -9.46 1.53 7.57
N MET A 109 -8.18 1.68 7.92
CA MET A 109 -7.74 1.76 9.33
C MET A 109 -8.38 2.93 10.06
N THR A 110 -8.59 4.08 9.40
CA THR A 110 -9.23 5.25 10.02
C THR A 110 -10.70 5.03 10.37
N ALA A 111 -11.37 4.12 9.66
CA ALA A 111 -12.74 3.72 9.98
C ALA A 111 -12.79 2.72 11.14
N LEU A 112 -11.81 1.82 11.21
CA LEU A 112 -11.79 0.73 12.18
C LEU A 112 -11.25 1.18 13.54
N ALA A 113 -10.23 2.04 13.56
CA ALA A 113 -9.57 2.55 14.76
C ALA A 113 -9.11 4.00 14.55
N PRO A 114 -10.06 4.97 14.47
CA PRO A 114 -9.77 6.36 14.09
C PRO A 114 -8.74 7.05 15.00
N GLU A 115 -8.70 6.67 16.28
CA GLU A 115 -7.80 7.23 17.28
C GLU A 115 -6.35 6.71 17.18
N ARG A 116 -6.14 5.63 16.43
CA ARG A 116 -4.83 4.99 16.25
C ARG A 116 -4.00 5.66 15.13
N ILE A 117 -4.65 6.45 14.28
CA ILE A 117 -4.02 7.11 13.14
C ILE A 117 -3.97 8.61 13.40
N GLU A 118 -2.77 9.16 13.52
CA GLU A 118 -2.58 10.59 13.80
C GLU A 118 -2.64 11.42 12.51
N LYS A 119 -1.93 10.98 11.48
CA LYS A 119 -1.93 11.57 10.13
C LYS A 119 -1.94 10.46 9.08
N LEU A 120 -2.56 10.72 7.95
CA LEU A 120 -2.66 9.81 6.81
C LEU A 120 -2.00 10.40 5.58
N VAL A 121 -1.18 9.61 4.88
CA VAL A 121 -0.70 9.93 3.53
C VAL A 121 -1.14 8.83 2.57
N ALA A 122 -1.96 9.17 1.59
CA ALA A 122 -2.38 8.28 0.51
C ALA A 122 -1.65 8.67 -0.79
N ILE A 123 -0.82 7.76 -1.30
CA ILE A 123 -0.05 7.99 -2.53
C ILE A 123 -0.81 7.38 -3.70
N ASP A 124 -1.28 8.24 -4.57
CA ASP A 124 -1.92 7.99 -5.87
C ASP A 124 -3.12 7.03 -5.82
N ILE A 125 -4.02 7.27 -4.88
CA ILE A 125 -5.27 6.54 -4.73
C ILE A 125 -6.34 7.43 -4.10
N ALA A 126 -7.60 7.21 -4.46
CA ALA A 126 -8.76 7.88 -3.88
C ALA A 126 -9.71 6.88 -3.18
N PRO A 127 -10.51 7.33 -2.19
CA PRO A 127 -11.50 6.51 -1.48
C PRO A 127 -12.77 6.33 -2.34
N VAL A 128 -12.64 5.63 -3.46
CA VAL A 128 -13.70 5.42 -4.44
C VAL A 128 -13.67 4.00 -4.98
N ASP A 129 -14.82 3.54 -5.43
CA ASP A 129 -14.95 2.35 -6.25
C ASP A 129 -14.50 2.67 -7.68
N TYR A 130 -13.45 2.00 -8.17
CA TYR A 130 -12.97 2.20 -9.52
C TYR A 130 -13.70 1.27 -10.49
N ASP A 131 -14.29 1.84 -11.53
CA ASP A 131 -15.02 1.13 -12.58
C ASP A 131 -14.13 0.52 -13.67
N THR A 132 -12.85 0.92 -13.70
CA THR A 132 -11.91 0.50 -14.73
C THR A 132 -10.90 -0.52 -14.20
N ARG A 133 -10.85 -1.67 -14.85
CA ARG A 133 -9.86 -2.71 -14.58
C ARG A 133 -8.53 -2.34 -15.26
N ARG A 134 -7.57 -1.87 -14.48
CA ARG A 134 -6.28 -1.36 -14.99
C ARG A 134 -5.13 -2.37 -14.92
N HIS A 135 -5.38 -3.56 -14.34
CA HIS A 135 -4.32 -4.56 -14.11
C HIS A 135 -4.53 -5.85 -14.92
N ASP A 136 -5.47 -5.86 -15.88
CA ASP A 136 -5.75 -7.07 -16.66
C ASP A 136 -4.54 -7.51 -17.50
N GLU A 137 -3.79 -6.55 -18.07
CA GLU A 137 -2.55 -6.83 -18.81
C GLU A 137 -1.45 -7.37 -17.87
N ILE A 138 -1.38 -6.84 -16.65
CA ILE A 138 -0.44 -7.33 -15.63
C ILE A 138 -0.78 -8.78 -15.25
N PHE A 139 -2.05 -9.09 -15.00
CA PHE A 139 -2.46 -10.47 -14.71
C PHE A 139 -2.17 -11.42 -15.88
N ALA A 140 -2.41 -10.98 -17.12
CA ALA A 140 -2.07 -11.77 -18.30
C ALA A 140 -0.55 -12.04 -18.37
N ALA A 141 0.27 -11.02 -18.15
CA ALA A 141 1.73 -11.14 -18.13
C ALA A 141 2.23 -12.08 -17.03
N VAL A 142 1.68 -11.95 -15.81
CA VAL A 142 2.04 -12.78 -14.65
C VAL A 142 1.69 -14.25 -14.90
N ASN A 143 0.51 -14.52 -15.46
CA ASN A 143 0.11 -15.88 -15.83
C ASN A 143 0.99 -16.46 -16.95
N ALA A 144 1.33 -15.67 -17.96
CA ALA A 144 2.23 -16.10 -19.03
C ALA A 144 3.61 -16.52 -18.51
N VAL A 145 4.16 -15.79 -17.54
CA VAL A 145 5.41 -16.16 -16.86
C VAL A 145 5.29 -17.50 -16.14
N THR A 146 4.16 -17.71 -15.46
CA THR A 146 3.87 -18.97 -14.74
C THR A 146 3.71 -20.13 -15.70
N ASP A 147 2.95 -19.97 -16.77
CA ASP A 147 2.69 -21.00 -17.79
C ASP A 147 3.97 -21.38 -18.56
N ALA A 148 4.80 -20.41 -18.85
CA ALA A 148 6.12 -20.60 -19.46
C ALA A 148 7.14 -21.26 -18.54
N LYS A 149 6.83 -21.39 -17.23
CA LYS A 149 7.73 -21.89 -16.18
C LYS A 149 9.08 -21.16 -16.21
N ALA A 150 9.04 -19.84 -16.36
CA ALA A 150 10.24 -19.03 -16.31
C ALA A 150 10.96 -19.23 -14.98
N SER A 151 12.26 -19.56 -15.04
CA SER A 151 13.06 -19.90 -13.87
C SER A 151 13.85 -18.74 -13.29
N ASP A 152 14.03 -17.68 -14.07
CA ASP A 152 14.82 -16.51 -13.72
C ASP A 152 14.15 -15.21 -14.19
N ARG A 153 14.72 -14.09 -13.71
CA ARG A 153 14.16 -12.75 -13.99
C ARG A 153 14.26 -12.35 -15.47
N GLN A 154 15.25 -12.85 -16.21
CA GLN A 154 15.41 -12.51 -17.61
C GLN A 154 14.32 -13.18 -18.45
N SER A 155 14.13 -14.49 -18.31
CA SER A 155 13.07 -15.23 -19.00
C SER A 155 11.66 -14.72 -18.63
N ALA A 156 11.45 -14.37 -17.36
CA ALA A 156 10.21 -13.74 -16.93
C ALA A 156 9.98 -12.38 -17.58
N ALA A 157 11.02 -11.53 -17.67
CA ALA A 157 10.92 -10.22 -18.34
C ALA A 157 10.57 -10.37 -19.83
N GLU A 158 11.19 -11.32 -20.52
CA GLU A 158 10.91 -11.61 -21.95
C GLU A 158 9.46 -12.01 -22.17
N CYS A 159 8.89 -12.84 -21.28
CA CYS A 159 7.46 -13.18 -21.31
C CYS A 159 6.58 -11.95 -21.11
N MET A 160 6.89 -11.10 -20.10
CA MET A 160 6.06 -9.95 -19.75
C MET A 160 6.04 -8.86 -20.83
N ARG A 161 7.11 -8.67 -21.59
CA ARG A 161 7.18 -7.68 -22.68
C ARG A 161 6.20 -7.94 -23.82
N GLN A 162 5.58 -9.11 -23.86
CA GLN A 162 4.51 -9.41 -24.82
C GLN A 162 3.15 -8.81 -24.39
N TYR A 163 3.03 -8.36 -23.16
CA TYR A 163 1.78 -7.87 -22.55
C TYR A 163 1.91 -6.46 -21.98
N ILE A 164 3.09 -6.04 -21.58
CA ILE A 164 3.37 -4.79 -20.88
C ILE A 164 4.43 -4.01 -21.64
N ASP A 165 4.10 -2.81 -22.07
CA ASP A 165 5.02 -1.93 -22.83
C ASP A 165 5.98 -1.17 -21.90
N GLU A 166 5.55 -0.85 -20.67
CA GLU A 166 6.34 -0.04 -19.74
C GLU A 166 7.36 -0.90 -18.99
N GLU A 167 8.62 -0.78 -19.36
CA GLU A 167 9.73 -1.51 -18.72
C GLU A 167 9.79 -1.27 -17.20
N GLY A 168 9.43 -0.07 -16.74
CA GLY A 168 9.36 0.25 -15.30
C GLY A 168 8.37 -0.63 -14.54
N VAL A 169 7.22 -0.96 -15.13
CA VAL A 169 6.22 -1.87 -14.56
C VAL A 169 6.78 -3.30 -14.51
N ILE A 170 7.43 -3.75 -15.57
CA ILE A 170 8.08 -5.06 -15.61
C ILE A 170 9.11 -5.17 -14.48
N GLN A 171 9.99 -4.18 -14.34
CA GLN A 171 11.03 -4.19 -13.31
C GLN A 171 10.41 -4.11 -11.89
N PHE A 172 9.30 -3.41 -11.71
CA PHE A 172 8.54 -3.41 -10.45
C PHE A 172 8.03 -4.82 -10.12
N LEU A 173 7.37 -5.50 -11.04
CA LEU A 173 6.84 -6.85 -10.84
C LEU A 173 7.93 -7.86 -10.55
N LEU A 174 9.06 -7.77 -11.27
CA LEU A 174 10.20 -8.68 -11.09
C LEU A 174 10.85 -8.60 -9.70
N LYS A 175 10.64 -7.54 -8.93
CA LYS A 175 11.07 -7.50 -7.51
C LYS A 175 10.37 -8.57 -6.68
N SER A 176 9.15 -8.92 -7.05
CA SER A 176 8.34 -9.97 -6.43
C SER A 176 8.47 -11.34 -7.11
N PHE A 177 9.40 -11.51 -8.07
CA PHE A 177 9.68 -12.79 -8.72
C PHE A 177 11.03 -13.33 -8.25
N GLN A 178 11.00 -14.48 -7.56
CA GLN A 178 12.19 -15.09 -6.98
C GLN A 178 12.16 -16.61 -7.16
N GLN A 179 13.27 -17.16 -7.64
CA GLN A 179 13.44 -18.62 -7.80
C GLN A 179 12.33 -19.27 -8.65
N GLY A 180 11.87 -18.58 -9.69
CA GLY A 180 10.80 -19.08 -10.57
C GLY A 180 9.39 -18.93 -10.01
N GLU A 181 9.21 -18.23 -8.91
CA GLU A 181 7.91 -18.08 -8.24
C GLU A 181 7.55 -16.62 -7.95
N TRP A 182 6.27 -16.29 -8.07
CA TRP A 182 5.73 -15.02 -7.60
C TRP A 182 5.61 -15.01 -6.07
N ARG A 183 6.03 -13.91 -5.45
CA ARG A 183 5.87 -13.68 -4.01
C ARG A 183 4.51 -13.07 -3.66
N PHE A 184 3.55 -13.12 -4.55
CA PHE A 184 2.15 -12.78 -4.31
C PHE A 184 1.21 -13.90 -4.80
N ASN A 185 0.06 -13.98 -4.18
CA ASN A 185 -0.91 -15.06 -4.41
C ASN A 185 -1.78 -14.74 -5.64
N VAL A 186 -1.26 -15.02 -6.84
CA VAL A 186 -1.91 -14.68 -8.11
C VAL A 186 -3.39 -15.12 -8.17
N PRO A 187 -3.75 -16.39 -7.87
CA PRO A 187 -5.13 -16.82 -7.96
C PRO A 187 -6.10 -16.01 -7.10
N VAL A 188 -5.72 -15.71 -5.87
CA VAL A 188 -6.56 -14.94 -4.95
C VAL A 188 -6.64 -13.48 -5.37
N LEU A 189 -5.53 -12.85 -5.77
CA LEU A 189 -5.55 -11.45 -6.23
C LEU A 189 -6.44 -11.29 -7.47
N MET A 190 -6.46 -12.26 -8.37
CA MET A 190 -7.37 -12.27 -9.52
C MET A 190 -8.84 -12.45 -9.10
N ALA A 191 -9.12 -13.42 -8.22
CA ALA A 191 -10.46 -13.72 -7.75
C ALA A 191 -11.08 -12.56 -6.97
N GLU A 192 -10.28 -11.91 -6.13
CA GLU A 192 -10.68 -10.81 -5.24
C GLU A 192 -10.46 -9.42 -5.86
N TYR A 193 -10.07 -9.33 -7.13
CA TYR A 193 -9.69 -8.07 -7.76
C TYR A 193 -10.80 -7.00 -7.69
N ALA A 194 -12.06 -7.40 -7.79
CA ALA A 194 -13.19 -6.48 -7.63
C ALA A 194 -13.20 -5.80 -6.26
N LYS A 195 -12.83 -6.50 -5.18
CA LYS A 195 -12.70 -5.90 -3.85
C LYS A 195 -11.50 -4.96 -3.77
N ILE A 196 -10.39 -5.30 -4.44
CA ILE A 196 -9.15 -4.49 -4.43
C ILE A 196 -9.37 -3.14 -5.12
N ILE A 197 -10.08 -3.11 -6.26
CA ILE A 197 -10.42 -1.85 -6.94
C ILE A 197 -11.65 -1.17 -6.33
N GLY A 198 -12.50 -1.92 -5.62
CA GLY A 198 -13.70 -1.47 -4.96
C GLY A 198 -13.42 -0.58 -3.74
N TRP A 199 -14.48 0.07 -3.26
CA TRP A 199 -14.46 0.85 -2.03
C TRP A 199 -15.85 1.00 -1.45
N GLU A 200 -15.98 0.81 -0.16
CA GLU A 200 -17.16 1.17 0.61
C GLU A 200 -16.88 2.47 1.37
N ASN A 201 -17.78 3.44 1.25
CA ASN A 201 -17.62 4.73 1.93
C ASN A 201 -17.52 4.54 3.44
N ILE A 202 -16.55 5.21 4.03
CA ILE A 202 -16.30 5.20 5.47
C ILE A 202 -16.83 6.47 6.13
N PRO A 203 -17.06 6.47 7.46
CA PRO A 203 -17.36 7.69 8.21
C PRO A 203 -16.26 8.74 8.04
N ALA A 204 -16.66 10.03 8.07
CA ALA A 204 -15.70 11.12 7.96
C ALA A 204 -14.65 11.04 9.09
N TRP A 205 -13.38 11.05 8.70
CA TRP A 205 -12.25 11.07 9.61
C TRP A 205 -11.63 12.47 9.66
N ASN A 206 -11.78 13.14 10.80
CA ASN A 206 -11.48 14.57 10.98
C ASN A 206 -10.04 14.83 11.46
N HIS A 207 -9.06 14.14 10.90
CA HIS A 207 -7.63 14.36 11.14
C HIS A 207 -6.92 14.72 9.84
N PRO A 208 -5.67 15.23 9.92
CA PRO A 208 -4.94 15.61 8.72
C PRO A 208 -4.70 14.44 7.77
N ALA A 209 -5.04 14.63 6.50
CA ALA A 209 -4.77 13.67 5.43
C ALA A 209 -4.10 14.36 4.23
N LEU A 210 -3.09 13.72 3.65
CA LEU A 210 -2.41 14.18 2.45
C LEU A 210 -2.63 13.17 1.32
N PHE A 211 -3.18 13.65 0.19
CA PHE A 211 -3.30 12.87 -1.03
C PHE A 211 -2.24 13.34 -2.03
N ILE A 212 -1.23 12.50 -2.27
CA ILE A 212 -0.18 12.75 -3.26
C ILE A 212 -0.59 12.05 -4.56
N ARG A 213 -0.70 12.81 -5.65
CA ARG A 213 -1.08 12.24 -6.96
C ARG A 213 0.03 12.42 -8.00
N GLY A 214 0.17 11.44 -8.87
CA GLY A 214 0.94 11.58 -10.10
C GLY A 214 0.21 12.48 -11.09
N GLY A 215 0.90 13.47 -11.65
CA GLY A 215 0.29 14.43 -12.59
C GLY A 215 -0.27 13.79 -13.87
N LEU A 216 0.27 12.62 -14.26
CA LEU A 216 -0.16 11.83 -15.41
C LEU A 216 -1.03 10.62 -15.01
N SER A 217 -1.25 10.40 -13.72
CA SER A 217 -1.99 9.24 -13.22
C SER A 217 -3.51 9.45 -13.29
N PRO A 218 -4.28 8.42 -13.67
CA PRO A 218 -5.73 8.46 -13.69
C PRO A 218 -6.39 8.12 -12.35
N TYR A 219 -5.63 7.79 -11.28
CA TYR A 219 -6.20 7.30 -10.03
C TYR A 219 -6.79 8.38 -9.13
N VAL A 220 -6.22 9.60 -9.13
CA VAL A 220 -6.74 10.73 -8.35
C VAL A 220 -7.14 11.86 -9.30
N GLN A 221 -8.37 11.79 -9.77
CA GLN A 221 -8.93 12.78 -10.71
C GLN A 221 -9.80 13.81 -9.98
N ASP A 222 -10.05 14.96 -10.62
CA ASP A 222 -10.88 16.01 -10.06
C ASP A 222 -12.32 15.55 -9.76
N LYS A 223 -12.85 14.58 -10.53
CA LYS A 223 -14.16 13.97 -10.29
C LYS A 223 -14.28 13.27 -8.94
N TYR A 224 -13.16 12.91 -8.27
CA TYR A 224 -13.14 12.26 -6.96
C TYR A 224 -13.01 13.23 -5.79
N ARG A 225 -12.96 14.55 -6.05
CA ARG A 225 -12.79 15.58 -5.01
C ARG A 225 -13.85 15.48 -3.92
N ASP A 226 -15.11 15.34 -4.29
CA ASP A 226 -16.21 15.28 -3.32
C ASP A 226 -16.18 14.01 -2.49
N ALA A 227 -15.80 12.88 -3.08
CA ALA A 227 -15.62 11.62 -2.37
C ALA A 227 -14.46 11.70 -1.37
N ILE A 228 -13.37 12.37 -1.71
CA ILE A 228 -12.25 12.61 -0.79
C ILE A 228 -12.71 13.54 0.35
N ALA A 229 -13.32 14.68 0.02
CA ALA A 229 -13.72 15.68 1.00
C ALA A 229 -14.78 15.16 2.00
N SER A 230 -15.70 14.31 1.54
CA SER A 230 -16.74 13.74 2.41
C SER A 230 -16.19 12.75 3.44
N GLN A 231 -15.15 11.99 3.09
CA GLN A 231 -14.55 10.99 3.97
C GLN A 231 -13.32 11.52 4.73
N PHE A 232 -12.62 12.50 4.16
CA PHE A 232 -11.44 13.15 4.73
C PHE A 232 -11.57 14.68 4.65
N PRO A 233 -12.39 15.31 5.53
CA PRO A 233 -12.67 16.75 5.46
C PRO A 233 -11.43 17.65 5.58
N GLN A 234 -10.35 17.17 6.22
CA GLN A 234 -9.08 17.89 6.34
C GLN A 234 -8.04 17.46 5.29
N ALA A 235 -8.50 16.85 4.18
CA ALA A 235 -7.61 16.42 3.12
C ALA A 235 -6.96 17.59 2.39
N ARG A 236 -5.66 17.42 2.11
CA ARG A 236 -4.88 18.27 1.22
C ARG A 236 -4.40 17.42 0.04
N ALA A 237 -4.25 18.04 -1.12
CA ALA A 237 -3.73 17.39 -2.31
C ALA A 237 -2.37 17.97 -2.70
N HIS A 238 -1.45 17.10 -3.12
CA HIS A 238 -0.16 17.47 -3.69
C HIS A 238 0.04 16.74 -5.02
N VAL A 239 0.28 17.49 -6.09
CA VAL A 239 0.51 16.94 -7.43
C VAL A 239 2.00 16.88 -7.72
N VAL A 240 2.52 15.70 -8.07
CA VAL A 240 3.88 15.53 -8.56
C VAL A 240 3.83 15.48 -10.09
N ALA A 241 4.16 16.61 -10.73
CA ALA A 241 4.08 16.74 -12.17
C ALA A 241 4.99 15.74 -12.91
N GLY A 242 4.50 15.21 -14.04
CA GLY A 242 5.25 14.32 -14.92
C GLY A 242 5.51 12.93 -14.34
N THR A 243 4.70 12.48 -13.37
CA THR A 243 4.75 11.11 -12.84
C THR A 243 3.44 10.37 -13.10
N GLY A 244 3.53 9.06 -13.26
CA GLY A 244 2.41 8.12 -13.33
C GLY A 244 2.00 7.63 -11.94
N HIS A 245 1.55 6.37 -11.89
CA HIS A 245 1.03 5.74 -10.67
C HIS A 245 2.10 5.46 -9.61
N TRP A 246 3.35 5.18 -10.00
CA TRP A 246 4.44 4.88 -9.07
C TRP A 246 5.23 6.14 -8.69
N VAL A 247 4.50 7.16 -8.21
CA VAL A 247 5.03 8.50 -7.87
C VAL A 247 6.27 8.43 -6.98
N HIS A 248 6.22 7.56 -5.97
CA HIS A 248 7.30 7.37 -4.99
C HIS A 248 8.55 6.68 -5.57
N ALA A 249 8.40 5.94 -6.67
CA ALA A 249 9.52 5.33 -7.39
C ALA A 249 10.09 6.25 -8.47
N GLU A 250 9.22 7.01 -9.13
CA GLU A 250 9.60 7.92 -10.23
C GLU A 250 10.25 9.21 -9.70
N LYS A 251 9.70 9.81 -8.65
CA LYS A 251 10.20 11.05 -8.03
C LYS A 251 10.18 10.99 -6.50
N PRO A 252 10.98 10.11 -5.88
CA PRO A 252 10.99 9.91 -4.43
C PRO A 252 11.26 11.20 -3.65
N ASP A 253 12.17 12.06 -4.12
CA ASP A 253 12.51 13.31 -3.44
C ASP A 253 11.33 14.29 -3.40
N ALA A 254 10.50 14.32 -4.44
CA ALA A 254 9.31 15.17 -4.47
C ALA A 254 8.25 14.66 -3.47
N VAL A 255 8.08 13.34 -3.39
CA VAL A 255 7.20 12.71 -2.41
C VAL A 255 7.69 12.98 -0.99
N LEU A 256 8.98 12.77 -0.73
CA LEU A 256 9.58 13.03 0.60
C LEU A 256 9.43 14.48 1.04
N ARG A 257 9.68 15.45 0.16
CA ARG A 257 9.46 16.87 0.49
C ARG A 257 8.00 17.16 0.87
N ALA A 258 7.05 16.57 0.17
CA ALA A 258 5.63 16.74 0.49
C ALA A 258 5.27 16.08 1.84
N VAL A 259 5.80 14.89 2.10
CA VAL A 259 5.60 14.14 3.34
C VAL A 259 6.20 14.90 4.53
N HIS A 260 7.46 15.33 4.45
CA HIS A 260 8.10 16.08 5.55
C HIS A 260 7.35 17.36 5.87
N ARG A 261 6.99 18.16 4.85
CA ARG A 261 6.18 19.37 5.07
C ARG A 261 4.88 19.04 5.80
N PHE A 262 4.20 17.98 5.40
CA PHE A 262 2.94 17.55 6.01
C PHE A 262 3.12 17.04 7.45
N ILE A 263 4.22 16.37 7.75
CA ILE A 263 4.54 15.90 9.11
C ILE A 263 4.79 17.09 10.03
N ASP A 264 5.56 18.07 9.55
CA ASP A 264 6.03 19.24 10.34
C ASP A 264 4.93 20.29 10.57
N GLU A 265 3.85 20.26 9.81
CA GLU A 265 2.69 21.13 10.02
C GLU A 265 1.90 20.69 11.27
N ALA A 266 1.67 21.65 12.20
CA ALA A 266 0.93 21.43 13.46
C ALA A 266 -0.58 21.21 13.21
#